data_a780abd919164b84cd09d244d90340e5
#
_entry.id   a780abd919164b84cd09d244d90340e5
#
_cell.length_a   1.000
_cell.length_b   1.000
_cell.length_c   1.000
_cell.angle_alpha   90.00
_cell.angle_beta   90.00
_cell.angle_gamma   90.00
#
_symmetry.space_group_name_H-M   'P 1'
#
loop_
_entity.id
_entity.type
_entity.pdbx_description
1 polymer ?
#
loop_
_entity_poly.entity_id
_entity_poly.type
_entity_poly.pdbx_seq_one_letter_code
_entity_poly.pdbx_strand_id
1 'polypeptide(L)'
;MGPEGSNLKFSENGCDFWALENSYYRKGFFVDIGASDGITASNTYLLEKFYKWEGICIDPNPSTLKSMCGARDTIVSDLCVYNESGKILPFKYLGDQSEFYGWNLRSGIDGLVSKDMPVKMNDHKVFTITLTDLLELYNAPNKIDYISIDVEGSEIEVLTGLDFSKYDVKMFSIEYENEENRAKIDWIMSRNNYNRVDFDQQCTEDRYIKNG
;
A
#
# COMPACT_ATOMS: atom_id res chain seq x y z
N MET A 1 14.87 -12.25 -18.55
CA MET A 1 15.40 -11.07 -19.25
C MET A 1 14.24 -10.10 -19.37
N GLY A 2 14.25 -9.03 -18.58
CA GLY A 2 13.28 -7.94 -18.70
C GLY A 2 13.49 -7.20 -20.02
N PRO A 3 12.52 -6.40 -20.48
CA PRO A 3 12.67 -5.62 -21.70
C PRO A 3 13.82 -4.63 -21.51
N GLU A 4 14.93 -4.88 -22.21
CA GLU A 4 16.07 -3.95 -22.28
C GLU A 4 15.57 -2.61 -22.83
N GLY A 5 15.70 -1.54 -22.03
CA GLY A 5 15.59 -0.17 -22.49
C GLY A 5 14.28 0.58 -22.22
N SER A 6 13.37 0.12 -21.38
CA SER A 6 12.24 0.94 -20.98
C SER A 6 12.51 1.62 -19.62
N ASN A 7 12.58 2.96 -19.63
CA ASN A 7 12.52 3.81 -18.42
C ASN A 7 11.09 3.80 -17.82
N LEU A 8 10.48 2.63 -17.71
CA LEU A 8 9.16 2.47 -17.11
C LEU A 8 9.32 2.50 -15.58
N LYS A 9 9.27 3.68 -14.99
CA LYS A 9 9.07 3.85 -13.56
C LYS A 9 7.58 3.94 -13.29
N PHE A 10 7.01 2.96 -12.62
CA PHE A 10 5.67 3.03 -12.07
C PHE A 10 5.72 3.47 -10.60
N SER A 11 6.58 2.86 -9.79
CA SER A 11 6.82 3.26 -8.41
C SER A 11 7.68 4.53 -8.34
N GLU A 12 7.29 5.49 -7.50
CA GLU A 12 8.09 6.70 -7.26
C GLU A 12 9.48 6.38 -6.70
N ASN A 13 9.54 5.48 -5.74
CA ASN A 13 10.74 5.14 -4.98
C ASN A 13 11.41 3.83 -5.44
N GLY A 14 10.90 3.17 -6.51
CA GLY A 14 11.45 1.92 -7.05
C GLY A 14 11.20 0.70 -6.18
N CYS A 15 10.13 0.70 -5.38
CA CYS A 15 9.75 -0.43 -4.53
C CYS A 15 9.32 -1.66 -5.34
N ASP A 16 8.74 -1.45 -6.51
CA ASP A 16 8.41 -2.50 -7.49
C ASP A 16 9.65 -3.29 -7.95
N PHE A 17 10.72 -2.59 -8.36
CA PHE A 17 11.98 -3.23 -8.73
C PHE A 17 12.67 -3.90 -7.55
N TRP A 18 12.67 -3.24 -6.38
CA TRP A 18 13.23 -3.82 -5.16
C TRP A 18 12.52 -5.14 -4.77
N ALA A 19 11.20 -5.20 -4.87
CA ALA A 19 10.43 -6.41 -4.62
C ALA A 19 10.79 -7.53 -5.62
N LEU A 20 10.94 -7.19 -6.91
CA LEU A 20 11.36 -8.11 -7.95
C LEU A 20 12.76 -8.70 -7.70
N GLU A 21 13.74 -7.85 -7.41
CA GLU A 21 15.11 -8.29 -7.14
C GLU A 21 15.16 -9.24 -5.95
N ASN A 22 14.48 -8.91 -4.86
CA ASN A 22 14.44 -9.73 -3.66
C ASN A 22 13.57 -11.00 -3.81
N SER A 23 12.71 -11.07 -4.82
CA SER A 23 12.00 -12.30 -5.22
C SER A 23 12.75 -13.12 -6.29
N TYR A 24 13.94 -12.67 -6.69
CA TYR A 24 14.71 -13.28 -7.80
C TYR A 24 13.90 -13.36 -9.09
N TYR A 25 13.08 -12.33 -9.37
CA TYR A 25 12.21 -12.24 -10.55
C TYR A 25 11.21 -13.40 -10.70
N ARG A 26 10.88 -14.07 -9.61
CA ARG A 26 9.85 -15.12 -9.60
C ARG A 26 8.47 -14.52 -9.49
N LYS A 27 7.45 -15.25 -9.91
CA LYS A 27 6.06 -14.89 -9.61
C LYS A 27 5.83 -14.92 -8.12
N GLY A 28 5.01 -14.01 -7.64
CA GLY A 28 4.67 -13.86 -6.24
C GLY A 28 3.23 -13.42 -6.04
N PHE A 29 2.89 -13.23 -4.77
CA PHE A 29 1.61 -12.66 -4.35
C PHE A 29 1.88 -11.35 -3.62
N PHE A 30 1.18 -10.29 -4.01
CA PHE A 30 1.29 -8.99 -3.38
C PHE A 30 -0.03 -8.51 -2.75
N VAL A 31 0.08 -7.56 -1.81
CA VAL A 31 -1.04 -6.77 -1.28
C VAL A 31 -0.65 -5.29 -1.35
N ASP A 32 -1.46 -4.49 -2.02
CA ASP A 32 -1.22 -3.06 -2.26
C ASP A 32 -2.31 -2.25 -1.54
N ILE A 33 -1.95 -1.65 -0.41
CA ILE A 33 -2.86 -0.93 0.48
C ILE A 33 -2.62 0.57 0.30
N GLY A 34 -3.61 1.29 -0.21
CA GLY A 34 -3.49 2.64 -0.74
C GLY A 34 -3.15 2.64 -2.23
N ALA A 35 -3.72 1.69 -2.99
CA ALA A 35 -3.40 1.48 -4.40
C ALA A 35 -3.88 2.59 -5.35
N SER A 36 -4.62 3.57 -4.86
CA SER A 36 -5.13 4.73 -5.58
C SER A 36 -5.82 4.38 -6.91
N ASP A 37 -5.37 4.94 -8.04
CA ASP A 37 -5.91 4.64 -9.38
C ASP A 37 -5.40 3.30 -9.95
N GLY A 38 -4.50 2.63 -9.25
CA GLY A 38 -3.89 1.36 -9.61
C GLY A 38 -2.72 1.46 -10.60
N ILE A 39 -2.33 2.64 -11.05
CA ILE A 39 -1.26 2.85 -12.06
C ILE A 39 -0.23 3.86 -11.57
N THR A 40 -0.70 5.06 -11.23
CA THR A 40 0.16 6.20 -10.91
C THR A 40 0.91 5.94 -9.60
N ALA A 41 2.22 6.10 -9.61
CA ALA A 41 3.10 5.85 -8.47
C ALA A 41 3.02 4.42 -7.87
N SER A 42 2.38 3.48 -8.57
CA SER A 42 2.07 2.15 -8.03
C SER A 42 3.31 1.28 -7.77
N ASN A 43 3.41 0.77 -6.56
CA ASN A 43 4.45 -0.17 -6.13
C ASN A 43 4.23 -1.61 -6.65
N THR A 44 3.09 -1.89 -7.30
CA THR A 44 2.70 -3.26 -7.68
C THR A 44 2.25 -3.42 -9.13
N TYR A 45 2.01 -2.33 -9.86
CA TYR A 45 1.55 -2.40 -11.27
C TYR A 45 2.54 -3.15 -12.17
N LEU A 46 3.83 -2.87 -12.03
CA LEU A 46 4.89 -3.56 -12.75
C LEU A 46 4.88 -5.07 -12.43
N LEU A 47 4.71 -5.45 -11.16
CA LEU A 47 4.69 -6.83 -10.71
C LEU A 47 3.57 -7.62 -11.38
N GLU A 48 2.35 -7.06 -11.41
CA GLU A 48 1.19 -7.69 -12.03
C GLU A 48 1.32 -7.76 -13.55
N LYS A 49 1.48 -6.62 -14.20
CA LYS A 49 1.35 -6.55 -15.67
C LYS A 49 2.51 -7.20 -16.41
N PHE A 50 3.72 -7.09 -15.90
CA PHE A 50 4.92 -7.53 -16.60
C PHE A 50 5.49 -8.84 -16.04
N TYR A 51 5.34 -9.08 -14.74
CA TYR A 51 5.91 -10.28 -14.08
C TYR A 51 4.86 -11.30 -13.63
N LYS A 52 3.57 -11.03 -13.93
CA LYS A 52 2.46 -11.96 -13.72
C LYS A 52 2.29 -12.37 -12.26
N TRP A 53 2.55 -11.43 -11.35
CA TRP A 53 2.19 -11.61 -9.95
C TRP A 53 0.67 -11.53 -9.80
N GLU A 54 0.14 -12.25 -8.83
CA GLU A 54 -1.24 -12.16 -8.38
C GLU A 54 -1.29 -11.31 -7.10
N GLY A 55 -2.45 -10.76 -6.77
CA GLY A 55 -2.54 -9.98 -5.55
C GLY A 55 -3.89 -9.32 -5.31
N ILE A 56 -3.88 -8.36 -4.38
CA ILE A 56 -5.04 -7.57 -3.98
C ILE A 56 -4.62 -6.10 -3.98
N CYS A 57 -5.39 -5.25 -4.66
CA CYS A 57 -5.27 -3.80 -4.60
C CYS A 57 -6.42 -3.22 -3.80
N ILE A 58 -6.12 -2.40 -2.82
CA ILE A 58 -7.09 -1.86 -1.87
C ILE A 58 -6.99 -0.34 -1.82
N ASP A 59 -8.10 0.36 -2.06
CA ASP A 59 -8.21 1.79 -1.84
C ASP A 59 -9.68 2.20 -1.65
N PRO A 60 -10.06 2.82 -0.52
CA PRO A 60 -11.42 3.22 -0.26
C PRO A 60 -11.83 4.54 -0.95
N ASN A 61 -10.96 5.18 -1.71
CA ASN A 61 -11.23 6.43 -2.40
C ASN A 61 -12.22 6.21 -3.55
N PRO A 62 -13.45 6.76 -3.48
CA PRO A 62 -14.47 6.52 -4.50
C PRO A 62 -14.13 7.18 -5.85
N SER A 63 -13.24 8.16 -5.90
CA SER A 63 -12.86 8.84 -7.14
C SER A 63 -11.90 8.02 -8.00
N THR A 64 -11.08 7.16 -7.39
CA THR A 64 -10.05 6.36 -8.07
C THR A 64 -10.49 4.92 -8.34
N LEU A 65 -11.50 4.41 -7.62
CA LEU A 65 -11.95 3.02 -7.70
C LEU A 65 -12.26 2.53 -9.13
N LYS A 66 -12.95 3.36 -9.93
CA LYS A 66 -13.28 3.00 -11.31
C LYS A 66 -12.03 2.84 -12.18
N SER A 67 -11.05 3.71 -12.02
CA SER A 67 -9.76 3.64 -12.72
C SER A 67 -9.00 2.39 -12.30
N MET A 68 -8.90 2.13 -11.00
CA MET A 68 -8.26 0.93 -10.46
C MET A 68 -8.89 -0.35 -10.99
N CYS A 69 -10.24 -0.47 -10.97
CA CYS A 69 -10.94 -1.62 -11.57
C CYS A 69 -10.68 -1.79 -13.06
N GLY A 70 -10.46 -0.71 -13.81
CA GLY A 70 -10.13 -0.76 -15.24
C GLY A 70 -8.68 -1.07 -15.55
N ALA A 71 -7.78 -0.74 -14.61
CA ALA A 71 -6.33 -0.87 -14.77
C ALA A 71 -5.78 -2.24 -14.34
N ARG A 72 -6.40 -2.86 -13.33
CA ARG A 72 -5.89 -4.05 -12.65
C ARG A 72 -6.69 -5.30 -13.05
N ASP A 73 -5.97 -6.41 -13.24
CA ASP A 73 -6.56 -7.74 -13.49
C ASP A 73 -6.67 -8.56 -12.19
N THR A 74 -6.07 -8.07 -11.12
CA THR A 74 -6.06 -8.66 -9.79
C THR A 74 -7.32 -8.32 -9.01
N ILE A 75 -7.45 -8.82 -7.77
CA ILE A 75 -8.56 -8.46 -6.88
C ILE A 75 -8.49 -6.97 -6.55
N VAL A 76 -9.61 -6.28 -6.65
CA VAL A 76 -9.77 -4.86 -6.27
C VAL A 76 -10.78 -4.76 -5.14
N SER A 77 -10.44 -3.99 -4.09
CA SER A 77 -11.28 -3.77 -2.90
C SER A 77 -11.39 -2.29 -2.58
N ASP A 78 -12.60 -1.84 -2.20
CA ASP A 78 -12.91 -0.50 -1.72
C ASP A 78 -13.02 -0.42 -0.19
N LEU A 79 -12.61 -1.46 0.51
CA LEU A 79 -12.59 -1.49 1.97
C LEU A 79 -11.42 -0.67 2.52
N CYS A 80 -11.62 -0.07 3.69
CA CYS A 80 -10.58 0.68 4.39
C CYS A 80 -9.84 -0.25 5.35
N VAL A 81 -8.57 -0.55 5.07
CA VAL A 81 -7.76 -1.37 5.99
C VAL A 81 -7.41 -0.56 7.24
N TYR A 82 -7.73 -1.13 8.41
CA TYR A 82 -7.57 -0.46 9.70
C TYR A 82 -7.31 -1.48 10.83
N ASN A 83 -7.21 -1.01 12.08
CA ASN A 83 -6.93 -1.87 13.24
C ASN A 83 -8.14 -2.65 13.78
N GLU A 84 -9.34 -2.36 13.32
CA GLU A 84 -10.58 -3.03 13.73
C GLU A 84 -11.57 -3.11 12.59
N SER A 85 -12.17 -4.28 12.39
CA SER A 85 -13.20 -4.51 11.36
C SER A 85 -14.58 -4.03 11.79
N GLY A 86 -15.40 -3.65 10.79
CA GLY A 86 -16.82 -3.37 10.99
C GLY A 86 -17.15 -1.97 11.52
N LYS A 87 -16.18 -1.06 11.56
CA LYS A 87 -16.45 0.35 11.87
C LYS A 87 -16.80 1.13 10.61
N ILE A 88 -17.42 2.28 10.82
CA ILE A 88 -17.61 3.30 9.80
C ILE A 88 -16.85 4.53 10.25
N LEU A 89 -15.83 4.92 9.47
CA LEU A 89 -14.98 6.07 9.76
C LEU A 89 -15.19 7.19 8.75
N PRO A 90 -15.05 8.46 9.18
CA PRO A 90 -14.98 9.59 8.27
C PRO A 90 -13.68 9.52 7.46
N PHE A 91 -13.79 9.77 6.17
CA PHE A 91 -12.70 9.71 5.20
C PHE A 91 -12.68 10.96 4.34
N LYS A 92 -11.49 11.42 4.03
CA LYS A 92 -11.24 12.60 3.19
C LYS A 92 -10.57 12.18 1.90
N TYR A 93 -11.03 12.73 0.78
CA TYR A 93 -10.39 12.48 -0.52
C TYR A 93 -10.45 13.71 -1.41
N LEU A 94 -9.47 13.83 -2.29
CA LEU A 94 -9.53 14.79 -3.38
C LEU A 94 -10.37 14.18 -4.50
N GLY A 95 -11.41 14.91 -4.94
CA GLY A 95 -12.22 14.52 -6.09
C GLY A 95 -11.45 14.73 -7.40
N ASP A 96 -12.13 14.39 -8.50
CA ASP A 96 -11.61 14.53 -9.87
C ASP A 96 -11.36 16.01 -10.22
N GLN A 97 -10.27 16.56 -9.72
CA GLN A 97 -9.76 17.88 -10.05
C GLN A 97 -8.54 17.71 -10.94
N SER A 98 -8.79 17.58 -12.24
CA SER A 98 -7.80 17.36 -13.31
C SER A 98 -6.67 18.40 -13.40
N GLU A 99 -6.67 19.44 -12.57
CA GLU A 99 -5.69 20.53 -12.61
C GLU A 99 -4.50 20.33 -11.66
N PHE A 100 -4.53 19.35 -10.74
CA PHE A 100 -3.47 19.13 -9.75
C PHE A 100 -2.87 17.73 -9.87
N TYR A 101 -2.11 17.48 -10.93
CA TYR A 101 -1.31 16.27 -11.08
C TYR A 101 -0.40 16.06 -9.85
N GLY A 102 -0.49 14.90 -9.22
CA GLY A 102 0.30 14.51 -8.06
C GLY A 102 -0.39 14.68 -6.69
N TRP A 103 -1.33 15.62 -6.54
CA TRP A 103 -2.08 15.82 -5.29
C TRP A 103 -3.44 15.09 -5.28
N ASN A 104 -3.94 14.71 -6.46
CA ASN A 104 -5.26 14.08 -6.61
C ASN A 104 -5.35 12.69 -5.98
N LEU A 105 -4.22 12.11 -5.63
CA LEU A 105 -4.14 10.76 -5.09
C LEU A 105 -4.27 10.72 -3.57
N ARG A 106 -4.08 11.85 -2.88
CA ARG A 106 -4.15 11.91 -1.42
C ARG A 106 -5.56 11.71 -0.90
N SER A 107 -5.68 10.71 -0.08
CA SER A 107 -6.92 10.37 0.60
C SER A 107 -6.60 9.61 1.89
N GLY A 108 -7.41 9.79 2.94
CA GLY A 108 -7.14 9.12 4.20
C GLY A 108 -8.24 9.32 5.23
N ILE A 109 -8.09 8.70 6.38
CA ILE A 109 -9.02 8.83 7.51
C ILE A 109 -8.96 10.27 8.04
N ASP A 110 -10.14 10.89 8.23
CA ASP A 110 -10.23 12.26 8.74
C ASP A 110 -9.59 12.36 10.14
N GLY A 111 -8.65 13.28 10.25
CA GLY A 111 -7.85 13.47 11.45
C GLY A 111 -6.48 12.79 11.44
N LEU A 112 -6.22 11.85 10.52
CA LEU A 112 -4.90 11.23 10.27
C LEU A 112 -4.25 11.80 9.02
N VAL A 113 -5.01 11.93 7.92
CA VAL A 113 -4.50 12.53 6.68
C VAL A 113 -4.04 13.98 6.91
N SER A 114 -2.93 14.37 6.28
CA SER A 114 -2.34 15.69 6.40
C SER A 114 -3.37 16.81 6.12
N LYS A 115 -3.39 17.85 6.97
CA LYS A 115 -4.29 19.00 6.85
C LYS A 115 -3.72 20.12 5.97
N ASP A 116 -2.45 20.05 5.62
CA ASP A 116 -1.75 21.07 4.85
C ASP A 116 -2.02 20.98 3.33
N MET A 117 -3.28 20.68 3.00
CA MET A 117 -3.72 20.58 1.61
C MET A 117 -4.22 21.94 1.09
N PRO A 118 -3.74 22.41 -0.06
CA PRO A 118 -4.13 23.69 -0.64
C PRO A 118 -5.55 23.69 -1.21
N VAL A 119 -6.23 22.54 -1.21
CA VAL A 119 -7.57 22.35 -1.79
C VAL A 119 -8.51 21.68 -0.80
N LYS A 120 -9.79 21.99 -0.91
CA LYS A 120 -10.83 21.39 -0.09
C LYS A 120 -11.03 19.93 -0.46
N MET A 121 -10.86 19.04 0.49
CA MET A 121 -11.19 17.61 0.34
C MET A 121 -12.69 17.35 0.46
N ASN A 122 -13.14 16.30 -0.22
CA ASN A 122 -14.52 15.82 -0.10
C ASN A 122 -14.65 14.89 1.11
N ASP A 123 -15.84 14.89 1.70
CA ASP A 123 -16.19 13.99 2.80
C ASP A 123 -16.76 12.68 2.26
N HIS A 124 -16.34 11.58 2.86
CA HIS A 124 -16.85 10.23 2.59
C HIS A 124 -16.93 9.42 3.89
N LYS A 125 -17.56 8.26 3.84
CA LYS A 125 -17.58 7.28 4.93
C LYS A 125 -17.11 5.94 4.40
N VAL A 126 -16.16 5.34 5.08
CA VAL A 126 -15.56 4.06 4.69
C VAL A 126 -15.86 2.98 5.71
N PHE A 127 -16.02 1.73 5.24
CA PHE A 127 -16.13 0.56 6.08
C PHE A 127 -14.74 -0.01 6.36
N THR A 128 -14.42 -0.22 7.64
CA THR A 128 -13.12 -0.74 8.03
C THR A 128 -13.08 -2.25 8.05
N ILE A 129 -11.89 -2.78 7.76
CA ILE A 129 -11.53 -4.19 7.87
C ILE A 129 -10.09 -4.29 8.38
N THR A 130 -9.79 -5.27 9.24
CA THR A 130 -8.38 -5.55 9.57
C THR A 130 -7.68 -6.17 8.37
N LEU A 131 -6.36 -6.02 8.28
CA LEU A 131 -5.60 -6.67 7.20
C LEU A 131 -5.75 -8.20 7.27
N THR A 132 -5.80 -8.76 8.47
CA THR A 132 -6.05 -10.20 8.68
C THR A 132 -7.39 -10.62 8.10
N ASP A 133 -8.47 -9.93 8.45
CA ASP A 133 -9.82 -10.29 7.97
C ASP A 133 -9.97 -10.07 6.46
N LEU A 134 -9.30 -9.07 5.90
CA LEU A 134 -9.27 -8.82 4.45
C LEU A 134 -8.59 -9.96 3.70
N LEU A 135 -7.44 -10.41 4.20
CA LEU A 135 -6.71 -11.54 3.62
C LEU A 135 -7.54 -12.84 3.68
N GLU A 136 -8.29 -13.04 4.77
CA GLU A 136 -9.24 -14.16 4.89
C GLU A 136 -10.40 -14.04 3.90
N LEU A 137 -11.01 -12.86 3.80
CA LEU A 137 -12.14 -12.58 2.91
C LEU A 137 -11.84 -12.92 1.46
N TYR A 138 -10.63 -12.59 1.01
CA TYR A 138 -10.21 -12.84 -0.37
C TYR A 138 -9.42 -14.15 -0.55
N ASN A 139 -9.36 -15.00 0.48
CA ASN A 139 -8.64 -16.28 0.46
C ASN A 139 -7.17 -16.12 0.01
N ALA A 140 -6.50 -15.07 0.50
CA ALA A 140 -5.10 -14.84 0.22
C ALA A 140 -4.22 -16.02 0.71
N PRO A 141 -3.12 -16.35 0.02
CA PRO A 141 -2.22 -17.39 0.50
C PRO A 141 -1.56 -16.98 1.82
N ASN A 142 -1.27 -17.97 2.68
CA ASN A 142 -0.57 -17.69 3.95
C ASN A 142 0.85 -17.15 3.74
N LYS A 143 1.46 -17.42 2.59
CA LYS A 143 2.76 -16.87 2.18
C LYS A 143 2.52 -15.73 1.20
N ILE A 144 2.91 -14.54 1.61
CA ILE A 144 2.80 -13.31 0.82
C ILE A 144 4.21 -12.81 0.54
N ASP A 145 4.51 -12.55 -0.73
CA ASP A 145 5.85 -12.10 -1.10
C ASP A 145 6.08 -10.62 -0.79
N TYR A 146 5.05 -9.79 -0.95
CA TYR A 146 5.20 -8.35 -0.79
C TYR A 146 3.89 -7.67 -0.35
N ILE A 147 4.01 -6.76 0.63
CA ILE A 147 2.93 -5.83 1.01
C ILE A 147 3.46 -4.40 0.89
N SER A 148 2.73 -3.57 0.14
CA SER A 148 2.89 -2.12 0.10
C SER A 148 1.84 -1.47 0.97
N ILE A 149 2.24 -0.51 1.82
CA ILE A 149 1.35 0.27 2.70
C ILE A 149 1.66 1.75 2.51
N ASP A 150 0.69 2.46 1.93
CA ASP A 150 0.74 3.89 1.67
C ASP A 150 -0.70 4.43 1.84
N VAL A 151 -1.06 4.80 3.06
CA VAL A 151 -2.45 5.12 3.46
C VAL A 151 -2.59 6.50 4.10
N GLU A 152 -1.56 7.34 3.89
CA GLU A 152 -1.58 8.76 4.27
C GLU A 152 -1.89 8.97 5.77
N GLY A 153 -1.15 8.24 6.62
CA GLY A 153 -1.11 8.46 8.07
C GLY A 153 -1.77 7.39 8.95
N SER A 154 -2.29 6.29 8.38
CA SER A 154 -2.85 5.17 9.15
C SER A 154 -2.07 3.84 9.03
N GLU A 155 -0.77 3.91 8.70
CA GLU A 155 0.11 2.75 8.51
C GLU A 155 0.23 1.90 9.78
N ILE A 156 0.29 2.56 10.95
CA ILE A 156 0.35 1.88 12.26
C ILE A 156 -0.92 1.07 12.52
N GLU A 157 -2.07 1.64 12.20
CA GLU A 157 -3.37 0.99 12.32
C GLU A 157 -3.46 -0.23 11.39
N VAL A 158 -3.01 -0.10 10.14
CA VAL A 158 -2.93 -1.23 9.19
C VAL A 158 -2.07 -2.35 9.75
N LEU A 159 -0.85 -2.04 10.23
CA LEU A 159 0.08 -3.01 10.79
C LEU A 159 -0.47 -3.71 12.05
N THR A 160 -1.16 -2.96 12.91
CA THR A 160 -1.76 -3.54 14.13
C THR A 160 -2.98 -4.42 13.84
N GLY A 161 -3.57 -4.30 12.64
CA GLY A 161 -4.61 -5.18 12.13
C GLY A 161 -4.11 -6.47 11.48
N LEU A 162 -2.78 -6.69 11.39
CA LEU A 162 -2.19 -7.90 10.81
C LEU A 162 -1.78 -8.91 11.91
N ASP A 163 -2.26 -10.13 11.77
CA ASP A 163 -1.76 -11.28 12.54
C ASP A 163 -0.50 -11.86 11.87
N PHE A 164 0.67 -11.39 12.31
CA PHE A 164 1.98 -11.84 11.83
C PHE A 164 2.27 -13.33 12.12
N SER A 165 1.50 -13.97 13.02
CA SER A 165 1.65 -15.39 13.28
C SER A 165 0.92 -16.26 12.23
N LYS A 166 -0.11 -15.72 11.60
CA LYS A 166 -0.94 -16.38 10.61
C LYS A 166 -0.40 -16.25 9.19
N TYR A 167 0.14 -15.07 8.87
CA TYR A 167 0.65 -14.74 7.54
C TYR A 167 2.17 -14.60 7.54
N ASP A 168 2.81 -15.36 6.66
CA ASP A 168 4.26 -15.31 6.42
C ASP A 168 4.55 -14.33 5.29
N VAL A 169 4.73 -13.06 5.64
CA VAL A 169 5.04 -12.00 4.68
C VAL A 169 6.54 -11.87 4.55
N LYS A 170 7.05 -11.88 3.32
CA LYS A 170 8.50 -11.80 3.08
C LYS A 170 9.03 -10.37 3.14
N MET A 171 8.31 -9.41 2.54
CA MET A 171 8.77 -8.04 2.37
C MET A 171 7.63 -7.04 2.56
N PHE A 172 7.98 -5.86 3.08
CA PHE A 172 7.10 -4.69 3.13
C PHE A 172 7.81 -3.47 2.56
N SER A 173 7.07 -2.57 1.89
CA SER A 173 7.36 -1.14 1.83
C SER A 173 6.27 -0.39 2.57
N ILE A 174 6.66 0.59 3.40
CA ILE A 174 5.74 1.30 4.28
C ILE A 174 6.08 2.78 4.25
N GLU A 175 5.12 3.61 3.84
CA GLU A 175 5.24 5.05 3.96
C GLU A 175 5.18 5.48 5.43
N TYR A 176 5.76 6.64 5.74
CA TYR A 176 5.66 7.26 7.06
C TYR A 176 5.52 8.78 6.95
N GLU A 177 4.63 9.36 7.73
CA GLU A 177 4.36 10.80 7.71
C GLU A 177 5.45 11.64 8.41
N ASN A 178 6.09 11.06 9.42
CA ASN A 178 7.10 11.75 10.25
C ASN A 178 7.95 10.75 11.03
N GLU A 179 9.03 11.24 11.64
CA GLU A 179 9.98 10.40 12.38
C GLU A 179 9.37 9.70 13.62
N GLU A 180 8.31 10.26 14.22
CA GLU A 180 7.62 9.58 15.33
C GLU A 180 6.85 8.36 14.84
N ASN A 181 6.14 8.48 13.70
CA ASN A 181 5.44 7.37 13.06
C ASN A 181 6.45 6.31 12.59
N ARG A 182 7.53 6.74 11.96
CA ARG A 182 8.63 5.86 11.53
C ARG A 182 9.17 5.01 12.69
N ALA A 183 9.45 5.63 13.83
CA ALA A 183 9.94 4.92 15.03
C ALA A 183 8.93 3.87 15.56
N LYS A 184 7.62 4.16 15.49
CA LYS A 184 6.57 3.22 15.88
C LYS A 184 6.47 2.05 14.89
N ILE A 185 6.55 2.32 13.59
CA ILE A 185 6.58 1.31 12.53
C ILE A 185 7.80 0.39 12.73
N ASP A 186 8.99 0.95 12.91
CA ASP A 186 10.23 0.20 13.20
C ASP A 186 10.07 -0.70 14.43
N TRP A 187 9.44 -0.19 15.49
CA TRP A 187 9.20 -0.97 16.70
C TRP A 187 8.26 -2.16 16.43
N ILE A 188 7.16 -1.97 15.69
CA ILE A 188 6.24 -3.05 15.31
C ILE A 188 6.97 -4.09 14.46
N MET A 189 7.67 -3.64 13.42
CA MET A 189 8.34 -4.52 12.46
C MET A 189 9.45 -5.35 13.11
N SER A 190 10.29 -4.73 13.95
CA SER A 190 11.36 -5.44 14.67
C SER A 190 10.83 -6.52 15.62
N ARG A 191 9.70 -6.28 16.29
CA ARG A 191 9.06 -7.27 17.17
C ARG A 191 8.45 -8.45 16.42
N ASN A 192 8.18 -8.27 15.14
CA ASN A 192 7.64 -9.32 14.27
C ASN A 192 8.71 -9.95 13.36
N ASN A 193 9.99 -9.78 13.74
CA ASN A 193 11.14 -10.40 13.06
C ASN A 193 11.46 -9.84 11.68
N TYR A 194 11.29 -8.51 11.50
CA TYR A 194 11.68 -7.80 10.28
C TYR A 194 12.81 -6.84 10.56
N ASN A 195 13.74 -6.74 9.62
CA ASN A 195 14.78 -5.72 9.60
C ASN A 195 14.45 -4.66 8.54
N ARG A 196 14.62 -3.39 8.94
CA ARG A 196 14.63 -2.32 7.96
C ARG A 196 15.89 -2.44 7.09
N VAL A 197 15.70 -2.29 5.78
CA VAL A 197 16.80 -2.24 4.81
C VAL A 197 17.13 -0.78 4.55
N ASP A 198 18.42 -0.43 4.59
CA ASP A 198 18.86 0.91 4.25
C ASP A 198 18.47 1.26 2.82
N PHE A 199 17.79 2.38 2.67
CA PHE A 199 17.36 2.93 1.40
C PHE A 199 17.70 4.43 1.35
N ASP A 200 17.67 5.02 0.16
CA ASP A 200 18.02 6.41 -0.05
C ASP A 200 17.21 7.33 0.88
N GLN A 201 17.90 8.14 1.68
CA GLN A 201 17.32 8.95 2.76
C GLN A 201 16.42 10.10 2.29
N GLN A 202 16.09 10.18 0.99
CA GLN A 202 15.29 11.26 0.41
C GLN A 202 13.80 10.92 0.24
N CYS A 203 13.36 9.71 0.59
CA CYS A 203 11.96 9.30 0.50
C CYS A 203 11.35 9.05 1.88
N THR A 204 10.03 9.18 1.96
CA THR A 204 9.22 8.90 3.16
C THR A 204 8.73 7.45 3.22
N GLU A 205 9.44 6.52 2.58
CA GLU A 205 9.08 5.11 2.48
C GLU A 205 10.25 4.22 2.93
N ASP A 206 10.00 3.38 3.92
CA ASP A 206 10.96 2.40 4.44
C ASP A 206 10.66 0.99 3.91
N ARG A 207 11.72 0.18 3.77
CA ARG A 207 11.64 -1.20 3.30
C ARG A 207 12.04 -2.17 4.39
N TYR A 208 11.29 -3.25 4.51
CA TYR A 208 11.50 -4.26 5.55
C TYR A 208 11.57 -5.65 4.93
N ILE A 209 12.53 -6.45 5.39
CA ILE A 209 12.66 -7.87 5.00
C ILE A 209 12.60 -8.72 6.25
N LYS A 210 11.87 -9.86 6.16
CA LYS A 210 11.79 -10.84 7.22
C LYS A 210 13.16 -11.49 7.45
N ASN A 211 13.56 -11.60 8.70
CA ASN A 211 14.76 -12.34 9.08
C ASN A 211 14.56 -13.83 8.81
N GLY A 212 15.57 -14.46 8.25
CA GLY A 212 15.58 -15.91 7.96
C GLY A 212 15.67 -16.78 9.19
#